data_848c17353438d171188d858a52fe57c8
#
_entry.id   848c17353438d171188d858a52fe57c8
#
_cell.length_a   1.000
_cell.length_b   1.000
_cell.length_c   1.000
_cell.angle_alpha   90.00
_cell.angle_beta   90.00
_cell.angle_gamma   90.00
#
_symmetry.space_group_name_H-M   'P 1'
#
loop_
_entity.id
_entity.type
_entity.pdbx_description
1 polymer ?
#
loop_
_entity_poly.entity_id
_entity_poly.type
_entity_poly.pdbx_seq_one_letter_code
_entity_poly.pdbx_strand_id
1 'polypeptide(L)'
;VTDRTRRLANHFLARGLGLRRDRAGLHGWESGQDHLAVYLHNGNEYLEAMLGAFKGRVAPFNVNYRYVTEELTYLLNDARASSIVFHSRFAPTLEAVRDSVPSLRVLIQVDDDSGHPLVPGAVWYEDALASASSEPPPPASPDDLYILYTGGTTGMPKGVMWRQADALVECFGGSRTATTIEEFVAAATGRRALIAPPFMHGAGHWVSFSTWNAGGTVIVPSVPERLDPHDVWSTVERESVDFVLIVGDAFARPLVDELRRRHHRLDSLAVLLSGGASLSAHLKSELLELLPQTMIIDGLGSSEAGGQLTQVSASGDAGTGLFPLAANSHVLSENLDAVLDPGHEGLGWLAKSGRLALGYLGDPAKTARTYPVIDGVRYVVPGDRAVLTIDGMVDLRGRDSVTINSGGEKIFAEEVEMAIKPHPDVFDCVVTGRPSERWGQEVVAVVQLRAGSSASADDLRAEAERHLARYKIPKVFCFVDQIVRSPSGKADYRWAASVAVAAP
;
A
#
# COMPACT_ATOMS: atom_id res chain seq x y z
N VAL A 1 -1.09 2.39 -25.03
CA VAL A 1 -0.15 1.93 -24.00
C VAL A 1 1.10 1.29 -24.64
N THR A 2 0.94 0.23 -25.45
CA THR A 2 2.07 -0.55 -25.98
C THR A 2 3.08 0.30 -26.77
N ASP A 3 2.64 1.17 -27.69
CA ASP A 3 3.50 2.05 -28.45
C ASP A 3 4.27 3.04 -27.57
N ARG A 4 3.56 3.75 -26.70
CA ARG A 4 4.15 4.74 -25.78
C ARG A 4 5.20 4.12 -24.85
N THR A 5 4.91 2.95 -24.29
CA THR A 5 5.84 2.24 -23.38
C THR A 5 7.04 1.63 -24.11
N ARG A 6 6.93 1.26 -25.40
CA ARG A 6 8.08 0.89 -26.24
C ARG A 6 8.98 2.09 -26.51
N ARG A 7 8.38 3.24 -26.87
CA ARG A 7 9.12 4.49 -27.08
C ARG A 7 9.88 4.90 -25.83
N LEU A 8 9.23 4.84 -24.67
CA LEU A 8 9.87 5.17 -23.39
C LEU A 8 11.02 4.21 -23.08
N ALA A 9 10.84 2.90 -23.29
CA ALA A 9 11.90 1.91 -23.14
C ALA A 9 13.10 2.21 -24.05
N ASN A 10 12.84 2.50 -25.33
CA ASN A 10 13.86 2.85 -26.30
C ASN A 10 14.55 4.18 -25.97
N HIS A 11 13.82 5.14 -25.40
CA HIS A 11 14.43 6.37 -24.88
C HIS A 11 15.42 6.08 -23.75
N PHE A 12 15.06 5.23 -22.77
CA PHE A 12 15.97 4.82 -21.71
C PHE A 12 17.22 4.12 -22.26
N LEU A 13 17.05 3.16 -23.16
CA LEU A 13 18.16 2.44 -23.81
C LEU A 13 19.09 3.39 -24.58
N ALA A 14 18.55 4.34 -25.35
CA ALA A 14 19.33 5.34 -26.08
C ALA A 14 20.12 6.27 -25.14
N ARG A 15 19.67 6.46 -23.90
CA ARG A 15 20.40 7.20 -22.85
C ARG A 15 21.36 6.31 -22.05
N GLY A 16 21.56 5.06 -22.51
CA GLY A 16 22.47 4.11 -21.90
C GLY A 16 22.00 3.63 -20.54
N LEU A 17 20.68 3.58 -20.27
CA LEU A 17 20.10 2.92 -19.11
C LEU A 17 19.78 1.46 -19.43
N GLY A 18 19.68 0.62 -18.41
CA GLY A 18 19.29 -0.78 -18.55
C GLY A 18 20.00 -1.72 -17.59
N LEU A 19 20.25 -2.94 -18.05
CA LEU A 19 20.98 -3.95 -17.28
C LEU A 19 22.48 -3.62 -17.26
N ARG A 20 23.08 -3.73 -16.06
CA ARG A 20 24.51 -3.52 -15.81
C ARG A 20 25.23 -4.81 -15.46
N ARG A 21 24.58 -5.68 -14.69
CA ARG A 21 25.07 -6.99 -14.27
C ARG A 21 23.90 -7.98 -14.23
N ASP A 22 24.12 -9.20 -14.71
CA ASP A 22 23.11 -10.25 -14.63
C ASP A 22 22.76 -10.59 -13.19
N ARG A 23 21.49 -11.02 -12.97
CA ARG A 23 20.99 -11.40 -11.66
C ARG A 23 21.72 -12.61 -11.09
N ALA A 24 22.18 -13.53 -11.95
CA ALA A 24 22.96 -14.67 -11.54
C ALA A 24 24.28 -14.22 -10.87
N GLY A 25 24.49 -14.57 -9.62
CA GLY A 25 25.65 -14.16 -8.85
C GLY A 25 25.47 -12.88 -8.01
N LEU A 26 24.26 -12.30 -8.01
CA LEU A 26 23.91 -11.21 -7.08
C LEU A 26 23.13 -11.75 -5.88
N HIS A 27 23.41 -11.19 -4.70
CA HIS A 27 22.64 -11.49 -3.50
C HIS A 27 21.23 -10.91 -3.58
N GLY A 28 20.32 -11.39 -2.72
CA GLY A 28 18.93 -10.94 -2.64
C GLY A 28 18.74 -9.45 -2.29
N TRP A 29 19.77 -8.77 -1.85
CA TRP A 29 19.80 -7.34 -1.54
C TRP A 29 20.59 -6.48 -2.54
N GLU A 30 21.02 -7.07 -3.66
CA GLU A 30 21.78 -6.37 -4.69
C GLU A 30 20.96 -6.20 -5.97
N SER A 31 21.16 -5.07 -6.66
CA SER A 31 20.62 -4.80 -7.99
C SER A 31 21.74 -4.73 -9.02
N GLY A 32 21.46 -5.29 -10.20
CA GLY A 32 22.31 -5.19 -11.38
C GLY A 32 21.76 -4.27 -12.47
N GLN A 33 20.72 -3.48 -12.17
CA GLN A 33 20.03 -2.62 -13.14
C GLN A 33 20.17 -1.13 -12.77
N ASP A 34 20.02 -0.25 -13.75
CA ASP A 34 19.74 1.16 -13.50
C ASP A 34 18.35 1.30 -12.90
N HIS A 35 18.13 2.32 -12.07
CA HIS A 35 16.86 2.51 -11.37
C HIS A 35 16.15 3.78 -11.83
N LEU A 36 14.82 3.67 -12.05
CA LEU A 36 13.93 4.76 -12.41
C LEU A 36 13.08 5.19 -11.22
N ALA A 37 13.24 6.42 -10.77
CA ALA A 37 12.33 7.06 -9.82
C ALA A 37 11.04 7.51 -10.53
N VAL A 38 9.86 7.12 -10.01
CA VAL A 38 8.56 7.56 -10.51
C VAL A 38 7.95 8.53 -9.51
N TYR A 39 8.04 9.84 -9.81
CA TYR A 39 7.67 10.95 -8.93
C TYR A 39 6.46 11.70 -9.49
N LEU A 40 5.33 11.02 -9.53
CA LEU A 40 4.11 11.44 -10.21
C LEU A 40 2.87 11.26 -9.33
N HIS A 41 1.84 12.06 -9.54
CA HIS A 41 0.48 11.72 -9.14
C HIS A 41 -0.10 10.58 -10.01
N ASN A 42 -1.31 10.12 -9.67
CA ASN A 42 -2.01 9.13 -10.50
C ASN A 42 -2.27 9.70 -11.90
N GLY A 43 -1.91 8.94 -12.91
CA GLY A 43 -2.06 9.28 -14.31
C GLY A 43 -1.54 8.14 -15.19
N ASN A 44 -1.75 8.25 -16.49
CA ASN A 44 -1.22 7.28 -17.46
C ASN A 44 0.31 7.25 -17.46
N GLU A 45 0.96 8.40 -17.28
CA GLU A 45 2.43 8.54 -17.27
C GLU A 45 3.07 7.69 -16.16
N TYR A 46 2.39 7.55 -15.00
CA TYR A 46 2.89 6.71 -13.90
C TYR A 46 3.03 5.25 -14.32
N LEU A 47 1.97 4.69 -14.87
CA LEU A 47 1.93 3.28 -15.29
C LEU A 47 2.75 3.05 -16.56
N GLU A 48 2.76 4.01 -17.48
CA GLU A 48 3.60 3.98 -18.69
C GLU A 48 5.09 4.04 -18.33
N ALA A 49 5.49 4.88 -17.35
CA ALA A 49 6.86 4.95 -16.86
C ALA A 49 7.34 3.62 -16.29
N MET A 50 6.50 2.96 -15.47
CA MET A 50 6.82 1.64 -14.94
C MET A 50 6.95 0.58 -16.05
N LEU A 51 5.98 0.50 -16.98
CA LEU A 51 6.03 -0.47 -18.08
C LEU A 51 7.17 -0.20 -19.06
N GLY A 52 7.46 1.07 -19.34
CA GLY A 52 8.60 1.47 -20.16
C GLY A 52 9.93 1.05 -19.52
N ALA A 53 10.05 1.24 -18.20
CA ALA A 53 11.21 0.80 -17.43
C ALA A 53 11.36 -0.73 -17.46
N PHE A 54 10.30 -1.49 -17.23
CA PHE A 54 10.33 -2.96 -17.34
C PHE A 54 10.81 -3.42 -18.71
N LYS A 55 10.27 -2.85 -19.79
CA LYS A 55 10.67 -3.15 -21.16
C LYS A 55 12.11 -2.75 -21.48
N GLY A 56 12.60 -1.66 -20.89
CA GLY A 56 13.97 -1.16 -21.04
C GLY A 56 14.98 -1.82 -20.09
N ARG A 57 14.56 -2.83 -19.32
CA ARG A 57 15.36 -3.51 -18.29
C ARG A 57 15.94 -2.53 -17.25
N VAL A 58 15.17 -1.49 -16.93
CA VAL A 58 15.40 -0.53 -15.84
C VAL A 58 14.46 -0.88 -14.69
N ALA A 59 14.93 -0.87 -13.45
CA ALA A 59 14.10 -1.20 -12.31
C ALA A 59 13.34 0.06 -11.82
N PRO A 60 12.00 0.16 -11.99
CA PRO A 60 11.26 1.29 -11.50
C PRO A 60 11.04 1.19 -10.00
N PHE A 61 10.99 2.35 -9.33
CA PHE A 61 10.56 2.47 -7.95
C PHE A 61 9.70 3.72 -7.73
N ASN A 62 8.82 3.64 -6.75
CA ASN A 62 7.89 4.71 -6.37
C ASN A 62 8.57 5.78 -5.52
N VAL A 63 8.21 7.04 -5.76
CA VAL A 63 8.58 8.19 -4.91
C VAL A 63 7.31 8.74 -4.26
N ASN A 64 7.33 8.92 -2.94
CA ASN A 64 6.24 9.60 -2.26
C ASN A 64 6.31 11.10 -2.58
N TYR A 65 5.29 11.63 -3.26
CA TYR A 65 5.24 13.01 -3.70
C TYR A 65 5.08 14.04 -2.55
N ARG A 66 4.90 13.57 -1.33
CA ARG A 66 4.88 14.43 -0.12
C ARG A 66 6.23 14.54 0.58
N TYR A 67 7.25 13.84 0.09
CA TYR A 67 8.57 13.94 0.68
C TYR A 67 9.14 15.35 0.55
N VAL A 68 9.66 15.84 1.68
CA VAL A 68 10.46 17.07 1.72
C VAL A 68 11.86 16.80 1.15
N THR A 69 12.63 17.85 0.95
CA THR A 69 13.97 17.81 0.33
C THR A 69 14.89 16.74 0.95
N GLU A 70 14.92 16.64 2.28
CA GLU A 70 15.77 15.67 2.98
C GLU A 70 15.37 14.22 2.70
N GLU A 71 14.07 13.93 2.77
CA GLU A 71 13.53 12.58 2.52
C GLU A 71 13.70 12.17 1.05
N LEU A 72 13.49 13.10 0.12
CA LEU A 72 13.71 12.86 -1.31
C LEU A 72 15.18 12.61 -1.62
N THR A 73 16.09 13.40 -1.04
CA THR A 73 17.55 13.20 -1.18
C THR A 73 17.97 11.82 -0.66
N TYR A 74 17.48 11.45 0.51
CA TYR A 74 17.75 10.11 1.06
C TYR A 74 17.26 9.02 0.10
N LEU A 75 16.00 9.08 -0.31
CA LEU A 75 15.39 8.06 -1.17
C LEU A 75 16.15 7.86 -2.48
N LEU A 76 16.45 8.96 -3.19
CA LEU A 76 17.13 8.92 -4.48
C LEU A 76 18.55 8.36 -4.37
N ASN A 77 19.26 8.66 -3.28
CA ASN A 77 20.60 8.12 -3.01
C ASN A 77 20.55 6.65 -2.56
N ASP A 78 19.66 6.27 -1.63
CA ASP A 78 19.49 4.88 -1.19
C ASP A 78 19.14 3.97 -2.38
N ALA A 79 18.23 4.45 -3.24
CA ALA A 79 17.86 3.77 -4.48
C ALA A 79 18.93 3.84 -5.57
N ARG A 80 19.97 4.64 -5.43
CA ARG A 80 20.95 4.93 -6.51
C ARG A 80 20.23 5.29 -7.82
N ALA A 81 19.26 6.21 -7.75
CA ALA A 81 18.43 6.61 -8.88
C ALA A 81 19.29 7.08 -10.05
N SER A 82 19.17 6.44 -11.22
CA SER A 82 19.85 6.83 -12.45
C SER A 82 18.99 7.75 -13.31
N SER A 83 17.68 7.66 -13.13
CA SER A 83 16.69 8.39 -13.90
C SER A 83 15.46 8.70 -13.05
N ILE A 84 14.72 9.73 -13.48
CA ILE A 84 13.46 10.14 -12.83
C ILE A 84 12.47 10.61 -13.90
N VAL A 85 11.19 10.19 -13.73
CA VAL A 85 10.03 10.79 -14.39
C VAL A 85 9.24 11.52 -13.32
N PHE A 86 8.94 12.81 -13.52
CA PHE A 86 8.34 13.65 -12.51
C PHE A 86 7.38 14.68 -13.10
N HIS A 87 6.31 15.05 -12.36
CA HIS A 87 5.42 16.15 -12.71
C HIS A 87 6.10 17.50 -12.54
N SER A 88 5.77 18.47 -13.40
CA SER A 88 6.31 19.83 -13.39
C SER A 88 6.17 20.51 -12.03
N ARG A 89 5.08 20.29 -11.31
CA ARG A 89 4.88 20.85 -9.95
C ARG A 89 5.93 20.43 -8.93
N PHE A 90 6.64 19.32 -9.16
CA PHE A 90 7.73 18.84 -8.31
C PHE A 90 9.12 19.35 -8.74
N ALA A 91 9.20 20.11 -9.82
CA ALA A 91 10.45 20.67 -10.32
C ALA A 91 11.23 21.44 -9.26
N PRO A 92 10.63 22.35 -8.46
CA PRO A 92 11.37 23.09 -7.42
C PRO A 92 12.02 22.18 -6.37
N THR A 93 11.31 21.14 -5.94
CA THR A 93 11.85 20.18 -4.96
C THR A 93 12.99 19.35 -5.58
N LEU A 94 12.83 18.92 -6.84
CA LEU A 94 13.86 18.16 -7.55
C LEU A 94 15.13 18.99 -7.78
N GLU A 95 15.00 20.25 -8.20
CA GLU A 95 16.14 21.15 -8.39
C GLU A 95 16.92 21.37 -7.08
N ALA A 96 16.22 21.48 -5.95
CA ALA A 96 16.84 21.64 -4.64
C ALA A 96 17.66 20.43 -4.16
N VAL A 97 17.37 19.22 -4.68
CA VAL A 97 18.06 17.97 -4.27
C VAL A 97 19.06 17.46 -5.31
N ARG A 98 18.96 17.90 -6.56
CA ARG A 98 19.66 17.31 -7.71
C ARG A 98 21.17 17.21 -7.54
N ASP A 99 21.81 18.26 -7.05
CA ASP A 99 23.27 18.30 -6.88
C ASP A 99 23.75 17.33 -5.77
N SER A 100 22.83 16.92 -4.89
CA SER A 100 23.08 15.94 -3.83
C SER A 100 22.85 14.49 -4.28
N VAL A 101 22.47 14.27 -5.57
CA VAL A 101 22.17 12.94 -6.13
C VAL A 101 23.01 12.73 -7.41
N PRO A 102 24.32 12.47 -7.29
CA PRO A 102 25.23 12.40 -8.44
C PRO A 102 24.96 11.25 -9.41
N SER A 103 24.20 10.24 -9.00
CA SER A 103 23.77 9.13 -9.86
C SER A 103 22.67 9.51 -10.86
N LEU A 104 21.93 10.59 -10.60
CA LEU A 104 20.77 11.02 -11.39
C LEU A 104 21.21 11.75 -12.67
N ARG A 105 21.01 11.13 -13.83
CA ARG A 105 21.52 11.61 -15.11
C ARG A 105 20.46 11.74 -16.21
N VAL A 106 19.31 11.09 -16.09
CA VAL A 106 18.21 11.19 -17.06
C VAL A 106 16.97 11.72 -16.34
N LEU A 107 16.49 12.89 -16.77
CA LEU A 107 15.34 13.57 -16.22
C LEU A 107 14.28 13.73 -17.30
N ILE A 108 13.05 13.27 -17.00
CA ILE A 108 11.89 13.37 -17.89
C ILE A 108 10.79 14.07 -17.13
N GLN A 109 10.38 15.25 -17.59
CA GLN A 109 9.39 16.09 -16.95
C GLN A 109 8.05 15.94 -17.66
N VAL A 110 7.00 15.67 -16.88
CA VAL A 110 5.61 15.62 -17.34
C VAL A 110 4.98 16.99 -17.09
N ASP A 111 4.43 17.57 -18.13
CA ASP A 111 3.62 18.79 -17.99
C ASP A 111 2.30 18.43 -17.28
N ASP A 112 1.99 19.19 -16.24
CA ASP A 112 0.82 19.00 -15.37
C ASP A 112 0.03 20.29 -15.18
N ASP A 113 0.14 21.24 -16.13
CA ASP A 113 -0.51 22.56 -16.11
C ASP A 113 -0.13 23.43 -14.90
N SER A 114 0.90 23.05 -14.14
CA SER A 114 1.38 23.85 -12.98
C SER A 114 2.17 25.09 -13.38
N GLY A 115 2.54 25.21 -14.67
CA GLY A 115 3.26 26.34 -15.22
C GLY A 115 4.75 26.39 -14.88
N HIS A 116 5.33 25.34 -14.27
CA HIS A 116 6.76 25.27 -14.02
C HIS A 116 7.53 24.98 -15.32
N PRO A 117 8.62 25.73 -15.58
CA PRO A 117 9.43 25.53 -16.78
C PRO A 117 10.17 24.17 -16.76
N LEU A 118 10.68 23.79 -17.92
CA LEU A 118 11.50 22.59 -18.05
C LEU A 118 12.78 22.75 -17.20
N VAL A 119 13.03 21.79 -16.33
CA VAL A 119 14.25 21.74 -15.50
C VAL A 119 15.49 21.63 -16.42
N PRO A 120 16.57 22.38 -16.17
CA PRO A 120 17.78 22.31 -16.98
C PRO A 120 18.31 20.88 -17.13
N GLY A 121 18.46 20.41 -18.37
CA GLY A 121 18.89 19.06 -18.69
C GLY A 121 17.81 17.98 -18.67
N ALA A 122 16.56 18.33 -18.34
CA ALA A 122 15.40 17.45 -18.53
C ALA A 122 14.90 17.52 -19.98
N VAL A 123 14.06 16.58 -20.35
CA VAL A 123 13.27 16.57 -21.58
C VAL A 123 11.79 16.45 -21.22
N TRP A 124 10.91 17.06 -22.01
CA TRP A 124 9.48 16.85 -21.85
C TRP A 124 9.12 15.38 -22.13
N TYR A 125 8.14 14.87 -21.40
CA TYR A 125 7.71 13.48 -21.51
C TYR A 125 7.27 13.13 -22.94
N GLU A 126 6.43 13.96 -23.55
CA GLU A 126 5.92 13.73 -24.90
C GLU A 126 7.03 13.86 -25.95
N ASP A 127 8.02 14.76 -25.76
CA ASP A 127 9.19 14.88 -26.63
C ASP A 127 10.10 13.65 -26.53
N ALA A 128 10.27 13.12 -25.32
CA ALA A 128 11.01 11.88 -25.10
C ALA A 128 10.36 10.70 -25.86
N LEU A 129 9.03 10.61 -25.85
CA LEU A 129 8.29 9.60 -26.61
C LEU A 129 8.38 9.85 -28.12
N ALA A 130 8.17 11.08 -28.57
CA ALA A 130 8.16 11.43 -30.00
C ALA A 130 9.52 11.18 -30.66
N SER A 131 10.62 11.40 -29.95
CA SER A 131 12.00 11.22 -30.45
C SER A 131 12.47 9.76 -30.46
N ALA A 132 11.75 8.84 -29.83
CA ALA A 132 12.17 7.45 -29.65
C ALA A 132 11.44 6.49 -30.60
N SER A 133 12.09 5.38 -30.98
CA SER A 133 11.53 4.33 -31.80
C SER A 133 10.37 3.61 -31.09
N SER A 134 9.34 3.22 -31.84
CA SER A 134 8.24 2.33 -31.38
C SER A 134 8.52 0.84 -31.58
N GLU A 135 9.67 0.51 -32.18
CA GLU A 135 10.06 -0.88 -32.38
C GLU A 135 10.17 -1.62 -31.03
N PRO A 136 9.89 -2.92 -30.99
CA PRO A 136 10.08 -3.70 -29.78
C PRO A 136 11.50 -3.58 -29.26
N PRO A 137 11.71 -3.19 -27.99
CA PRO A 137 13.04 -3.22 -27.38
C PRO A 137 13.52 -4.67 -27.21
N PRO A 138 14.82 -4.91 -26.91
CA PRO A 138 15.31 -6.24 -26.58
C PRO A 138 14.46 -6.90 -25.47
N PRO A 139 14.28 -8.23 -25.49
CA PRO A 139 13.46 -8.93 -24.51
C PRO A 139 13.91 -8.64 -23.07
N ALA A 140 12.96 -8.32 -22.19
CA ALA A 140 13.18 -8.26 -20.75
C ALA A 140 13.37 -9.68 -20.17
N SER A 141 13.94 -9.77 -18.97
CA SER A 141 14.13 -11.02 -18.25
C SER A 141 13.09 -11.18 -17.14
N PRO A 142 12.60 -12.39 -16.86
CA PRO A 142 11.80 -12.67 -15.67
C PRO A 142 12.52 -12.33 -14.36
N ASP A 143 13.86 -12.26 -14.40
CA ASP A 143 14.72 -11.91 -13.27
C ASP A 143 14.97 -10.42 -13.11
N ASP A 144 14.52 -9.58 -14.05
CA ASP A 144 14.59 -8.13 -13.94
C ASP A 144 13.75 -7.66 -12.73
N LEU A 145 14.13 -6.52 -12.17
CA LEU A 145 13.61 -6.07 -10.88
C LEU A 145 12.43 -5.10 -11.03
N TYR A 146 11.57 -5.18 -10.05
CA TYR A 146 10.65 -4.17 -9.58
C TYR A 146 11.02 -3.83 -8.14
N ILE A 147 11.11 -2.56 -7.77
CA ILE A 147 11.47 -2.12 -6.42
C ILE A 147 10.28 -1.33 -5.85
N LEU A 148 9.85 -1.69 -4.63
CA LEU A 148 8.81 -0.97 -3.92
C LEU A 148 9.37 -0.35 -2.65
N TYR A 149 9.50 0.99 -2.64
CA TYR A 149 9.86 1.72 -1.44
C TYR A 149 8.66 1.87 -0.51
N THR A 150 8.87 1.53 0.75
CA THR A 150 7.84 1.60 1.79
C THR A 150 8.27 2.52 2.90
N GLY A 151 7.39 3.43 3.31
CA GLY A 151 7.54 4.18 4.55
C GLY A 151 7.39 3.22 5.73
N GLY A 152 8.50 2.89 6.40
CA GLY A 152 8.46 2.10 7.63
C GLY A 152 7.86 2.92 8.78
N THR A 153 7.12 2.28 9.67
CA THR A 153 6.62 2.89 10.93
C THR A 153 7.75 3.33 11.86
N THR A 154 8.97 2.82 11.64
CA THR A 154 10.10 2.96 12.57
C THR A 154 11.38 3.57 11.97
N GLY A 155 11.39 3.99 10.69
CA GLY A 155 12.63 4.48 10.07
C GLY A 155 12.46 5.08 8.68
N MET A 156 13.60 5.36 8.03
CA MET A 156 13.64 5.82 6.65
C MET A 156 13.11 4.73 5.69
N PRO A 157 12.53 5.13 4.53
CA PRO A 157 11.99 4.19 3.56
C PRO A 157 13.02 3.15 3.10
N LYS A 158 12.56 1.92 2.84
CA LYS A 158 13.40 0.83 2.32
C LYS A 158 12.81 0.24 1.04
N GLY A 159 13.66 -0.06 0.08
CA GLY A 159 13.29 -0.65 -1.20
C GLY A 159 13.16 -2.17 -1.11
N VAL A 160 11.94 -2.68 -1.21
CA VAL A 160 11.65 -4.11 -1.33
C VAL A 160 11.83 -4.54 -2.78
N MET A 161 12.73 -5.48 -3.04
CA MET A 161 13.05 -5.93 -4.39
C MET A 161 12.29 -7.19 -4.77
N TRP A 162 11.61 -7.14 -5.88
CA TRP A 162 10.92 -8.27 -6.49
C TRP A 162 11.55 -8.63 -7.85
N ARG A 163 11.63 -9.91 -8.17
CA ARG A 163 11.75 -10.34 -9.57
C ARG A 163 10.43 -10.06 -10.29
N GLN A 164 10.48 -9.56 -11.51
CA GLN A 164 9.26 -9.25 -12.27
C GLN A 164 8.35 -10.46 -12.43
N ALA A 165 8.90 -11.67 -12.62
CA ALA A 165 8.12 -12.90 -12.69
C ALA A 165 7.32 -13.19 -11.41
N ASP A 166 7.92 -12.94 -10.24
CA ASP A 166 7.25 -13.16 -8.96
C ASP A 166 6.25 -12.04 -8.66
N ALA A 167 6.62 -10.78 -8.93
CA ALA A 167 5.72 -9.64 -8.80
C ALA A 167 4.50 -9.74 -9.72
N LEU A 168 4.66 -10.27 -10.94
CA LEU A 168 3.54 -10.48 -11.87
C LEU A 168 2.45 -11.32 -11.22
N VAL A 169 2.82 -12.40 -10.56
CA VAL A 169 1.87 -13.34 -9.94
C VAL A 169 1.36 -12.84 -8.59
N GLU A 170 2.24 -12.31 -7.73
CA GLU A 170 1.90 -11.98 -6.34
C GLU A 170 1.35 -10.57 -6.15
N CYS A 171 1.66 -9.64 -7.09
CA CYS A 171 1.31 -8.23 -6.97
C CYS A 171 0.44 -7.74 -8.13
N PHE A 172 0.70 -8.19 -9.36
CA PHE A 172 0.10 -7.61 -10.57
C PHE A 172 -1.02 -8.45 -11.18
N GLY A 173 -1.52 -9.45 -10.46
CA GLY A 173 -2.67 -10.27 -10.89
C GLY A 173 -2.37 -11.24 -12.02
N GLY A 174 -1.11 -11.65 -12.18
CA GLY A 174 -0.73 -12.74 -13.07
C GLY A 174 -1.32 -14.09 -12.62
N SER A 175 -1.53 -14.98 -13.58
CA SER A 175 -2.10 -16.29 -13.30
C SER A 175 -1.10 -17.18 -12.55
N ARG A 176 -1.62 -17.97 -11.61
CA ARG A 176 -0.89 -19.04 -10.93
C ARG A 176 -0.95 -20.38 -11.69
N THR A 177 -1.88 -20.50 -12.64
CA THR A 177 -2.22 -21.76 -13.29
C THR A 177 -2.06 -21.73 -14.81
N ALA A 178 -2.17 -20.56 -15.45
CA ALA A 178 -1.97 -20.44 -16.90
C ALA A 178 -0.51 -20.78 -17.25
N THR A 179 -0.34 -21.65 -18.24
CA THR A 179 0.95 -22.10 -18.75
C THR A 179 1.30 -21.43 -20.09
N THR A 180 0.32 -20.83 -20.75
CA THR A 180 0.48 -20.09 -22.01
C THR A 180 -0.14 -18.71 -21.95
N ILE A 181 0.24 -17.83 -22.88
CA ILE A 181 -0.35 -16.47 -23.01
C ILE A 181 -1.80 -16.56 -23.41
N GLU A 182 -2.17 -17.52 -24.26
CA GLU A 182 -3.54 -17.74 -24.72
C GLU A 182 -4.47 -18.12 -23.57
N GLU A 183 -4.04 -19.01 -22.68
CA GLU A 183 -4.77 -19.37 -21.46
C GLU A 183 -4.94 -18.16 -20.55
N PHE A 184 -3.88 -17.35 -20.38
CA PHE A 184 -3.91 -16.15 -19.56
C PHE A 184 -4.89 -15.10 -20.13
N VAL A 185 -4.85 -14.86 -21.44
CA VAL A 185 -5.75 -13.92 -22.12
C VAL A 185 -7.20 -14.41 -22.10
N ALA A 186 -7.44 -15.72 -22.24
CA ALA A 186 -8.78 -16.31 -22.21
C ALA A 186 -9.47 -16.14 -20.83
N ALA A 187 -8.69 -15.99 -19.75
CA ALA A 187 -9.20 -15.76 -18.41
C ALA A 187 -9.50 -14.27 -18.11
N ALA A 188 -9.28 -13.37 -19.07
CA ALA A 188 -9.48 -11.94 -18.89
C ALA A 188 -10.97 -11.60 -18.68
N THR A 189 -11.25 -10.76 -17.67
CA THR A 189 -12.63 -10.36 -17.28
C THR A 189 -13.05 -9.00 -17.84
N GLY A 190 -12.09 -8.17 -18.26
CA GLY A 190 -12.36 -6.88 -18.89
C GLY A 190 -12.92 -5.80 -17.95
N ARG A 191 -12.69 -5.88 -16.63
CA ARG A 191 -13.26 -4.95 -15.63
C ARG A 191 -12.87 -3.49 -15.84
N ARG A 192 -13.74 -2.59 -15.37
CA ARG A 192 -13.52 -1.13 -15.32
C ARG A 192 -13.22 -0.72 -13.88
N ALA A 193 -11.94 -0.53 -13.55
CA ALA A 193 -11.50 -0.32 -12.17
C ALA A 193 -11.14 1.14 -11.89
N LEU A 194 -11.80 1.76 -10.92
CA LEU A 194 -11.41 3.04 -10.36
C LEU A 194 -10.43 2.83 -9.20
N ILE A 195 -9.28 3.48 -9.31
CA ILE A 195 -8.21 3.38 -8.32
C ILE A 195 -8.14 4.70 -7.55
N ALA A 196 -8.81 4.73 -6.40
CA ALA A 196 -8.84 5.92 -5.56
C ALA A 196 -7.52 6.20 -4.81
N PRO A 197 -6.76 5.19 -4.33
CA PRO A 197 -5.48 5.43 -3.65
C PRO A 197 -4.37 5.86 -4.61
N PRO A 198 -3.36 6.60 -4.10
CA PRO A 198 -2.20 6.99 -4.88
C PRO A 198 -1.40 5.81 -5.44
N PHE A 199 -0.97 5.91 -6.71
CA PHE A 199 -0.11 4.90 -7.37
C PHE A 199 1.27 4.78 -6.73
N MET A 200 1.74 5.79 -6.02
CA MET A 200 2.99 5.70 -5.27
C MET A 200 2.97 4.67 -4.14
N HIS A 201 1.80 4.09 -3.81
CA HIS A 201 1.67 2.97 -2.88
C HIS A 201 1.37 1.67 -3.62
N GLY A 202 1.92 0.55 -3.14
CA GLY A 202 1.80 -0.75 -3.77
C GLY A 202 0.37 -1.07 -4.21
N ALA A 203 -0.61 -0.96 -3.31
CA ALA A 203 -2.01 -1.27 -3.62
C ALA A 203 -2.53 -0.54 -4.88
N GLY A 204 -2.21 0.75 -5.05
CA GLY A 204 -2.67 1.56 -6.19
C GLY A 204 -2.19 1.00 -7.53
N HIS A 205 -0.88 0.93 -7.75
CA HIS A 205 -0.36 0.44 -9.02
C HIS A 205 -0.47 -1.09 -9.18
N TRP A 206 -0.48 -1.89 -8.09
CA TRP A 206 -0.69 -3.34 -8.18
C TRP A 206 -2.08 -3.67 -8.74
N VAL A 207 -3.13 -3.04 -8.22
CA VAL A 207 -4.48 -3.24 -8.72
C VAL A 207 -4.64 -2.66 -10.14
N SER A 208 -3.93 -1.58 -10.47
CA SER A 208 -3.88 -1.05 -11.83
C SER A 208 -3.30 -2.06 -12.82
N PHE A 209 -2.14 -2.64 -12.51
CA PHE A 209 -1.56 -3.70 -13.36
C PHE A 209 -2.41 -4.97 -13.38
N SER A 210 -2.98 -5.36 -12.24
CA SER A 210 -3.93 -6.48 -12.20
C SER A 210 -5.16 -6.24 -13.09
N THR A 211 -5.64 -5.00 -13.15
CA THR A 211 -6.73 -4.61 -14.03
C THR A 211 -6.32 -4.73 -15.50
N TRP A 212 -5.15 -4.26 -15.89
CA TRP A 212 -4.64 -4.41 -17.26
C TRP A 212 -4.37 -5.87 -17.64
N ASN A 213 -3.80 -6.65 -16.73
CA ASN A 213 -3.59 -8.09 -16.93
C ASN A 213 -4.91 -8.86 -17.09
N ALA A 214 -6.00 -8.37 -16.50
CA ALA A 214 -7.35 -8.88 -16.71
C ALA A 214 -8.05 -8.31 -17.97
N GLY A 215 -7.33 -7.62 -18.86
CA GLY A 215 -7.90 -6.99 -20.07
C GLY A 215 -8.79 -5.78 -19.78
N GLY A 216 -8.71 -5.21 -18.59
CA GLY A 216 -9.59 -4.16 -18.11
C GLY A 216 -9.09 -2.74 -18.36
N THR A 217 -9.88 -1.78 -17.92
CA THR A 217 -9.62 -0.33 -18.00
C THR A 217 -9.34 0.22 -16.62
N VAL A 218 -8.20 0.88 -16.46
CA VAL A 218 -7.86 1.65 -15.24
C VAL A 218 -8.45 3.04 -15.36
N ILE A 219 -9.18 3.46 -14.35
CA ILE A 219 -9.83 4.76 -14.24
C ILE A 219 -9.25 5.48 -13.03
N VAL A 220 -8.89 6.75 -13.21
CA VAL A 220 -8.33 7.61 -12.17
C VAL A 220 -9.34 8.72 -11.87
N PRO A 221 -9.57 9.07 -10.59
CA PRO A 221 -10.37 10.24 -10.23
C PRO A 221 -9.84 11.52 -10.87
N SER A 222 -10.70 12.51 -11.09
CA SER A 222 -10.31 13.79 -11.73
C SER A 222 -9.41 14.63 -10.81
N VAL A 223 -9.45 14.38 -9.49
CA VAL A 223 -8.63 15.03 -8.46
C VAL A 223 -7.68 14.00 -7.84
N PRO A 224 -6.54 13.68 -8.49
CA PRO A 224 -5.65 12.61 -8.04
C PRO A 224 -4.77 12.97 -6.82
N GLU A 225 -4.75 14.25 -6.40
CA GLU A 225 -3.91 14.73 -5.30
C GLU A 225 -4.49 14.42 -3.91
N ARG A 226 -5.81 14.22 -3.84
CA ARG A 226 -6.54 13.95 -2.59
C ARG A 226 -7.76 13.09 -2.85
N LEU A 227 -8.26 12.46 -1.80
CA LEU A 227 -9.58 11.82 -1.85
C LEU A 227 -10.66 12.90 -1.91
N ASP A 228 -11.43 12.92 -2.99
CA ASP A 228 -12.66 13.69 -3.13
C ASP A 228 -13.82 12.71 -3.33
N PRO A 229 -14.68 12.52 -2.30
CA PRO A 229 -15.75 11.51 -2.35
C PRO A 229 -16.77 11.75 -3.47
N HIS A 230 -17.06 13.04 -3.75
CA HIS A 230 -17.98 13.39 -4.81
C HIS A 230 -17.40 13.04 -6.20
N ASP A 231 -16.13 13.35 -6.44
CA ASP A 231 -15.44 13.01 -7.68
C ASP A 231 -15.36 11.47 -7.87
N VAL A 232 -15.05 10.73 -6.79
CA VAL A 232 -15.03 9.26 -6.84
C VAL A 232 -16.38 8.70 -7.32
N TRP A 233 -17.49 9.06 -6.64
CA TRP A 233 -18.80 8.50 -7.01
C TRP A 233 -19.33 9.01 -8.35
N SER A 234 -19.09 10.28 -8.67
CA SER A 234 -19.44 10.83 -9.99
C SER A 234 -18.65 10.16 -11.11
N THR A 235 -17.40 9.78 -10.86
CA THR A 235 -16.59 9.02 -11.82
C THR A 235 -17.10 7.59 -11.96
N VAL A 236 -17.50 6.92 -10.85
CA VAL A 236 -18.12 5.59 -10.92
C VAL A 236 -19.37 5.62 -11.82
N GLU A 237 -20.23 6.61 -11.61
CA GLU A 237 -21.45 6.79 -12.42
C GLU A 237 -21.13 7.09 -13.90
N ARG A 238 -20.28 8.07 -14.16
CA ARG A 238 -19.92 8.52 -15.50
C ARG A 238 -19.26 7.44 -16.34
N GLU A 239 -18.34 6.70 -15.73
CA GLU A 239 -17.49 5.70 -16.41
C GLU A 239 -18.07 4.28 -16.32
N SER A 240 -19.23 4.10 -15.68
CA SER A 240 -19.82 2.76 -15.45
C SER A 240 -18.79 1.80 -14.82
N VAL A 241 -18.16 2.24 -13.73
CA VAL A 241 -17.14 1.48 -13.02
C VAL A 241 -17.78 0.27 -12.33
N ASP A 242 -17.17 -0.89 -12.47
CA ASP A 242 -17.60 -2.14 -11.81
C ASP A 242 -16.75 -2.54 -10.62
N PHE A 243 -15.58 -1.93 -10.46
CA PHE A 243 -14.61 -2.24 -9.42
C PHE A 243 -13.98 -0.96 -8.85
N VAL A 244 -14.02 -0.77 -7.53
CA VAL A 244 -13.37 0.36 -6.85
C VAL A 244 -12.34 -0.14 -5.84
N LEU A 245 -11.13 0.42 -5.87
CA LEU A 245 -10.12 0.22 -4.83
C LEU A 245 -10.16 1.39 -3.83
N ILE A 246 -10.22 1.06 -2.54
CA ILE A 246 -10.09 2.00 -1.41
C ILE A 246 -9.06 1.53 -0.38
N VAL A 247 -8.81 2.32 0.66
CA VAL A 247 -7.90 1.98 1.76
C VAL A 247 -8.57 2.19 3.12
N GLY A 248 -9.19 1.13 3.63
CA GLY A 248 -9.77 1.07 4.96
C GLY A 248 -10.73 2.20 5.31
N ASP A 249 -10.88 2.44 6.60
CA ASP A 249 -11.82 3.43 7.15
C ASP A 249 -11.58 4.85 6.67
N ALA A 250 -10.34 5.22 6.45
CA ALA A 250 -9.97 6.58 6.01
C ALA A 250 -10.57 6.97 4.66
N PHE A 251 -10.80 5.99 3.78
CA PHE A 251 -11.49 6.18 2.50
C PHE A 251 -12.98 5.89 2.63
N ALA A 252 -13.34 4.82 3.34
CA ALA A 252 -14.73 4.37 3.43
C ALA A 252 -15.62 5.42 4.12
N ARG A 253 -15.18 6.03 5.22
CA ARG A 253 -15.97 7.01 5.98
C ARG A 253 -16.44 8.19 5.12
N PRO A 254 -15.57 8.97 4.48
CA PRO A 254 -16.02 10.09 3.66
C PRO A 254 -16.84 9.64 2.44
N LEU A 255 -16.58 8.46 1.89
CA LEU A 255 -17.37 7.89 0.78
C LEU A 255 -18.80 7.54 1.23
N VAL A 256 -18.99 6.94 2.41
CA VAL A 256 -20.29 6.70 3.03
C VAL A 256 -21.03 8.01 3.30
N ASP A 257 -20.34 9.00 3.88
CA ASP A 257 -20.94 10.30 4.19
C ASP A 257 -21.43 11.01 2.91
N GLU A 258 -20.73 10.87 1.78
CA GLU A 258 -21.18 11.42 0.49
C GLU A 258 -22.43 10.70 -0.03
N LEU A 259 -22.49 9.37 0.03
CA LEU A 259 -23.66 8.58 -0.39
C LEU A 259 -24.93 8.92 0.42
N ARG A 260 -24.77 9.32 1.69
CA ARG A 260 -25.87 9.78 2.53
C ARG A 260 -26.36 11.18 2.18
N ARG A 261 -25.47 12.02 1.62
CA ARG A 261 -25.79 13.40 1.23
C ARG A 261 -26.36 13.52 -0.15
N ARG A 262 -25.88 12.68 -1.09
CA ARG A 262 -26.23 12.75 -2.51
C ARG A 262 -26.51 11.38 -3.08
N HIS A 263 -27.50 11.33 -3.96
CA HIS A 263 -27.75 10.16 -4.76
C HIS A 263 -26.76 10.08 -5.93
N HIS A 264 -26.17 8.91 -6.12
CA HIS A 264 -25.33 8.53 -7.24
C HIS A 264 -25.88 7.23 -7.84
N ARG A 265 -25.88 7.12 -9.16
CA ARG A 265 -26.30 5.90 -9.85
C ARG A 265 -25.11 4.94 -9.94
N LEU A 266 -25.06 3.97 -9.05
CA LEU A 266 -23.94 3.05 -8.88
C LEU A 266 -24.28 1.59 -9.23
N ASP A 267 -25.29 1.37 -10.11
CA ASP A 267 -25.78 0.04 -10.49
C ASP A 267 -24.70 -0.83 -11.14
N SER A 268 -23.67 -0.22 -11.74
CA SER A 268 -22.52 -0.91 -12.33
C SER A 268 -21.52 -1.48 -11.30
N LEU A 269 -21.53 -0.95 -10.06
CA LEU A 269 -20.51 -1.29 -9.08
C LEU A 269 -20.75 -2.68 -8.48
N ALA A 270 -19.92 -3.63 -8.86
CA ALA A 270 -20.01 -5.01 -8.39
C ALA A 270 -19.05 -5.31 -7.23
N VAL A 271 -17.86 -4.69 -7.22
CA VAL A 271 -16.81 -4.99 -6.24
C VAL A 271 -16.20 -3.72 -5.67
N LEU A 272 -16.07 -3.70 -4.33
CA LEU A 272 -15.25 -2.73 -3.60
C LEU A 272 -14.13 -3.49 -2.89
N LEU A 273 -12.89 -3.28 -3.33
CA LEU A 273 -11.69 -3.83 -2.70
C LEU A 273 -11.13 -2.82 -1.69
N SER A 274 -10.96 -3.24 -0.46
CA SER A 274 -10.23 -2.49 0.56
C SER A 274 -8.91 -3.19 0.88
N GLY A 275 -7.80 -2.45 0.91
CA GLY A 275 -6.51 -3.02 1.24
C GLY A 275 -5.50 -1.99 1.74
N GLY A 276 -4.53 -2.42 2.53
CA GLY A 276 -3.46 -1.58 3.06
C GLY A 276 -3.75 -0.90 4.40
N ALA A 277 -5.01 -0.84 4.83
CA ALA A 277 -5.46 -0.48 6.18
C ALA A 277 -6.78 -1.22 6.47
N SER A 278 -7.10 -1.37 7.75
CA SER A 278 -8.31 -2.07 8.19
C SER A 278 -9.59 -1.32 7.77
N LEU A 279 -10.57 -2.07 7.27
CA LEU A 279 -11.94 -1.62 7.09
C LEU A 279 -12.79 -2.21 8.22
N SER A 280 -13.31 -1.35 9.09
CA SER A 280 -14.07 -1.77 10.25
C SER A 280 -15.40 -2.43 9.86
N ALA A 281 -15.86 -3.38 10.67
CA ALA A 281 -17.12 -4.10 10.45
C ALA A 281 -18.32 -3.14 10.36
N HIS A 282 -18.32 -2.08 11.17
CA HIS A 282 -19.35 -1.05 11.15
C HIS A 282 -19.44 -0.33 9.78
N LEU A 283 -18.32 0.19 9.26
CA LEU A 283 -18.30 0.87 7.96
C LEU A 283 -18.58 -0.08 6.80
N LYS A 284 -18.17 -1.33 6.94
CA LYS A 284 -18.51 -2.37 5.97
C LYS A 284 -20.00 -2.62 5.91
N SER A 285 -20.67 -2.70 7.08
CA SER A 285 -22.13 -2.81 7.15
C SER A 285 -22.84 -1.62 6.53
N GLU A 286 -22.40 -0.39 6.83
CA GLU A 286 -22.95 0.83 6.25
C GLU A 286 -22.81 0.86 4.71
N LEU A 287 -21.64 0.46 4.19
CA LEU A 287 -21.43 0.36 2.75
C LEU A 287 -22.37 -0.67 2.11
N LEU A 288 -22.53 -1.84 2.72
CA LEU A 288 -23.41 -2.90 2.21
C LEU A 288 -24.91 -2.55 2.30
N GLU A 289 -25.31 -1.72 3.27
CA GLU A 289 -26.67 -1.16 3.33
C GLU A 289 -26.94 -0.18 2.20
N LEU A 290 -25.96 0.70 1.89
CA LEU A 290 -26.07 1.71 0.82
C LEU A 290 -25.84 1.12 -0.58
N LEU A 291 -25.08 0.04 -0.70
CA LEU A 291 -24.67 -0.62 -1.93
C LEU A 291 -24.96 -2.14 -1.86
N PRO A 292 -26.22 -2.56 -1.74
CA PRO A 292 -26.57 -3.96 -1.45
C PRO A 292 -26.18 -4.95 -2.55
N GLN A 293 -25.94 -4.48 -3.78
CA GLN A 293 -25.49 -5.30 -4.91
C GLN A 293 -23.97 -5.47 -4.96
N THR A 294 -23.22 -4.72 -4.12
CA THR A 294 -21.76 -4.70 -4.15
C THR A 294 -21.18 -5.75 -3.20
N MET A 295 -20.15 -6.44 -3.65
CA MET A 295 -19.33 -7.32 -2.81
C MET A 295 -18.14 -6.53 -2.28
N ILE A 296 -17.86 -6.63 -0.98
CA ILE A 296 -16.68 -6.02 -0.36
C ILE A 296 -15.61 -7.09 -0.17
N ILE A 297 -14.41 -6.82 -0.66
CA ILE A 297 -13.23 -7.67 -0.48
C ILE A 297 -12.25 -6.95 0.43
N ASP A 298 -11.91 -7.53 1.57
CA ASP A 298 -10.78 -7.12 2.38
C ASP A 298 -9.53 -7.85 1.92
N GLY A 299 -8.54 -7.10 1.47
CA GLY A 299 -7.24 -7.61 1.06
C GLY A 299 -6.16 -7.30 2.10
N LEU A 300 -5.59 -8.33 2.71
CA LEU A 300 -4.39 -8.22 3.53
C LEU A 300 -3.17 -8.55 2.69
N GLY A 301 -2.15 -7.71 2.77
CA GLY A 301 -0.87 -7.89 2.12
C GLY A 301 0.16 -6.90 2.62
N SER A 302 1.38 -7.10 2.19
CA SER A 302 2.48 -6.20 2.48
C SER A 302 3.37 -6.04 1.27
N SER A 303 4.22 -5.02 1.30
CA SER A 303 5.21 -4.81 0.22
C SER A 303 6.16 -5.99 0.07
N GLU A 304 6.43 -6.71 1.16
CA GLU A 304 7.33 -7.86 1.25
C GLU A 304 6.69 -9.18 0.79
N ALA A 305 5.37 -9.33 0.99
CA ALA A 305 4.63 -10.57 0.75
C ALA A 305 3.74 -10.54 -0.51
N GLY A 306 3.46 -9.35 -1.06
CA GLY A 306 2.38 -9.20 -2.04
C GLY A 306 1.01 -9.38 -1.40
N GLY A 307 0.01 -9.81 -2.15
CA GLY A 307 -1.28 -10.23 -1.60
C GLY A 307 -1.12 -11.50 -0.76
N GLN A 308 -1.77 -11.56 0.41
CA GLN A 308 -1.59 -12.65 1.37
C GLN A 308 -2.90 -13.32 1.76
N LEU A 309 -3.86 -12.57 2.31
CA LEU A 309 -5.17 -13.08 2.70
C LEU A 309 -6.28 -12.23 2.12
N THR A 310 -7.43 -12.81 1.92
CA THR A 310 -8.63 -12.09 1.49
C THR A 310 -9.85 -12.58 2.26
N GLN A 311 -10.73 -11.64 2.61
CA GLN A 311 -12.05 -11.93 3.16
C GLN A 311 -13.09 -11.27 2.27
N VAL A 312 -14.17 -11.98 1.98
CA VAL A 312 -15.28 -11.47 1.16
C VAL A 312 -16.48 -11.27 2.07
N SER A 313 -17.11 -10.12 1.94
CA SER A 313 -18.34 -9.75 2.65
C SER A 313 -19.41 -9.34 1.64
N ALA A 314 -20.66 -9.73 1.95
CA ALA A 314 -21.86 -9.35 1.21
C ALA A 314 -22.95 -8.91 2.18
N SER A 315 -24.10 -8.48 1.66
CA SER A 315 -25.23 -8.06 2.50
C SER A 315 -25.55 -9.11 3.55
N GLY A 316 -25.55 -8.69 4.83
CA GLY A 316 -25.83 -9.55 5.99
C GLY A 316 -24.60 -10.22 6.62
N ASP A 317 -23.40 -10.10 6.03
CA ASP A 317 -22.13 -10.61 6.59
C ASP A 317 -21.01 -9.58 6.46
N ALA A 318 -20.72 -8.89 7.53
CA ALA A 318 -19.75 -7.79 7.58
C ALA A 318 -18.62 -8.02 8.60
N GLY A 319 -18.22 -9.26 8.83
CA GLY A 319 -17.10 -9.59 9.73
C GLY A 319 -15.77 -8.93 9.30
N THR A 320 -14.82 -8.76 10.22
CA THR A 320 -13.48 -8.23 9.95
C THR A 320 -12.45 -8.88 10.88
N GLY A 321 -11.18 -8.94 10.44
CA GLY A 321 -10.05 -9.46 11.23
C GLY A 321 -9.90 -10.99 11.20
N LEU A 322 -10.88 -11.73 10.68
CA LEU A 322 -10.85 -13.18 10.55
C LEU A 322 -10.80 -13.57 9.05
N PHE A 323 -9.74 -14.22 8.63
CA PHE A 323 -9.48 -14.53 7.22
C PHE A 323 -9.38 -16.03 6.98
N PRO A 324 -9.91 -16.56 5.87
CA PRO A 324 -9.56 -17.92 5.41
C PRO A 324 -8.05 -18.04 5.18
N LEU A 325 -7.44 -19.13 5.65
CA LEU A 325 -6.03 -19.40 5.39
C LEU A 325 -5.80 -19.65 3.89
N ALA A 326 -4.95 -18.85 3.26
CA ALA A 326 -4.53 -19.08 1.89
C ALA A 326 -3.42 -20.16 1.80
N ALA A 327 -3.32 -20.84 0.66
CA ALA A 327 -2.44 -22.02 0.49
C ALA A 327 -0.96 -21.79 0.82
N ASN A 328 -0.44 -20.58 0.62
CA ASN A 328 0.97 -20.25 0.93
C ASN A 328 1.11 -19.37 2.17
N SER A 329 0.02 -19.15 2.92
CA SER A 329 0.04 -18.41 4.18
C SER A 329 0.17 -19.37 5.34
N HIS A 330 0.92 -18.95 6.35
CA HIS A 330 1.26 -19.76 7.52
C HIS A 330 1.22 -18.89 8.77
N VAL A 331 1.09 -19.51 9.93
CA VAL A 331 1.40 -18.88 11.21
C VAL A 331 2.65 -19.56 11.76
N LEU A 332 3.69 -18.78 12.05
CA LEU A 332 4.95 -19.27 12.61
C LEU A 332 5.00 -19.05 14.12
N SER A 333 5.78 -19.86 14.80
CA SER A 333 6.05 -19.75 16.24
C SER A 333 6.65 -18.38 16.60
N GLU A 334 6.57 -18.00 17.87
CA GLU A 334 7.17 -16.75 18.40
C GLU A 334 8.67 -16.63 18.08
N ASN A 335 9.40 -17.75 18.15
CA ASN A 335 10.84 -17.82 17.91
C ASN A 335 11.21 -17.95 16.42
N LEU A 336 10.25 -18.06 15.51
CA LEU A 336 10.44 -18.28 14.07
C LEU A 336 11.19 -19.59 13.76
N ASP A 337 10.94 -20.64 14.53
CA ASP A 337 11.59 -21.96 14.41
C ASP A 337 10.64 -23.09 13.97
N ALA A 338 9.32 -22.82 13.94
CA ALA A 338 8.32 -23.81 13.53
C ALA A 338 7.10 -23.18 12.85
N VAL A 339 6.44 -23.94 11.98
CA VAL A 339 5.08 -23.65 11.48
C VAL A 339 4.08 -24.18 12.49
N LEU A 340 3.08 -23.39 12.86
CA LEU A 340 2.08 -23.75 13.84
C LEU A 340 0.87 -24.43 13.19
N ASP A 341 0.35 -25.45 13.83
CA ASP A 341 -0.86 -26.16 13.41
C ASP A 341 -2.15 -25.39 13.83
N PRO A 342 -3.29 -25.64 13.15
CA PRO A 342 -4.59 -25.11 13.58
C PRO A 342 -4.90 -25.43 15.04
N GLY A 343 -5.36 -24.42 15.80
CA GLY A 343 -5.70 -24.55 17.21
C GLY A 343 -4.50 -24.50 18.16
N HIS A 344 -3.32 -24.06 17.70
CA HIS A 344 -2.15 -23.88 18.56
C HIS A 344 -2.43 -22.89 19.70
N GLU A 345 -1.74 -23.07 20.83
CA GLU A 345 -1.76 -22.11 21.92
C GLU A 345 -0.83 -20.92 21.64
N GLY A 346 -1.23 -19.73 22.07
CA GLY A 346 -0.42 -18.52 22.02
C GLY A 346 -0.53 -17.76 20.70
N LEU A 347 0.33 -16.76 20.57
CA LEU A 347 0.37 -15.80 19.47
C LEU A 347 1.55 -16.10 18.54
N GLY A 348 1.27 -16.24 17.25
CA GLY A 348 2.29 -16.47 16.23
C GLY A 348 2.52 -15.26 15.30
N TRP A 349 3.36 -15.48 14.31
CA TRP A 349 3.65 -14.55 13.23
C TRP A 349 2.94 -14.96 11.94
N LEU A 350 2.16 -14.06 11.36
CA LEU A 350 1.65 -14.30 10.02
C LEU A 350 2.81 -14.28 9.00
N ALA A 351 2.92 -15.33 8.22
CA ALA A 351 4.00 -15.53 7.26
C ALA A 351 3.46 -16.01 5.91
N LYS A 352 4.30 -15.94 4.88
CA LYS A 352 4.01 -16.49 3.56
C LYS A 352 5.24 -17.18 3.02
N SER A 353 5.03 -18.24 2.23
CA SER A 353 6.07 -18.98 1.50
C SER A 353 5.85 -18.96 -0.02
N GLY A 354 6.74 -19.57 -0.79
CA GLY A 354 6.63 -19.69 -2.23
C GLY A 354 7.27 -18.51 -2.98
N ARG A 355 6.52 -17.80 -3.84
CA ARG A 355 7.02 -16.63 -4.56
C ARG A 355 7.11 -15.44 -3.62
N LEU A 356 8.32 -14.98 -3.33
CA LEU A 356 8.60 -13.93 -2.36
C LEU A 356 9.50 -12.87 -2.97
N ALA A 357 9.45 -11.65 -2.41
CA ALA A 357 10.46 -10.65 -2.69
C ALA A 357 11.86 -11.17 -2.34
N LEU A 358 12.87 -10.68 -3.06
CA LEU A 358 14.27 -11.08 -2.87
C LEU A 358 14.81 -10.61 -1.51
N GLY A 359 14.44 -9.41 -1.09
CA GLY A 359 14.89 -8.77 0.12
C GLY A 359 14.80 -7.25 0.02
N TYR A 360 15.55 -6.57 0.87
CA TYR A 360 15.64 -5.11 0.87
C TYR A 360 16.93 -4.66 0.17
N LEU A 361 16.82 -3.71 -0.74
CA LEU A 361 17.95 -3.13 -1.47
C LEU A 361 19.01 -2.61 -0.49
N GLY A 362 20.24 -3.12 -0.61
CA GLY A 362 21.38 -2.70 0.19
C GLY A 362 21.33 -3.08 1.68
N ASP A 363 20.31 -3.85 2.15
CA ASP A 363 20.15 -4.16 3.58
C ASP A 363 20.10 -5.68 3.85
N PRO A 364 21.28 -6.36 3.90
CA PRO A 364 21.36 -7.79 4.18
C PRO A 364 20.81 -8.18 5.56
N ALA A 365 21.01 -7.31 6.58
CA ALA A 365 20.61 -7.61 7.94
C ALA A 365 19.08 -7.60 8.10
N LYS A 366 18.39 -6.60 7.53
CA LYS A 366 16.94 -6.56 7.52
C LYS A 366 16.37 -7.67 6.64
N THR A 367 17.01 -7.97 5.51
CA THR A 367 16.61 -9.09 4.64
C THR A 367 16.63 -10.40 5.41
N ALA A 368 17.72 -10.73 6.10
CA ALA A 368 17.81 -11.98 6.86
C ALA A 368 16.74 -12.08 7.98
N ARG A 369 16.44 -10.98 8.67
CA ARG A 369 15.40 -10.99 9.71
C ARG A 369 13.99 -11.15 9.18
N THR A 370 13.69 -10.53 8.02
CA THR A 370 12.33 -10.55 7.44
C THR A 370 12.06 -11.83 6.65
N TYR A 371 13.11 -12.48 6.16
CA TYR A 371 12.99 -13.70 5.34
C TYR A 371 13.71 -14.88 5.98
N PRO A 372 13.20 -15.42 7.12
CA PRO A 372 13.77 -16.59 7.77
C PRO A 372 13.64 -17.85 6.89
N VAL A 373 14.51 -18.83 7.14
CA VAL A 373 14.45 -20.17 6.54
C VAL A 373 14.20 -21.17 7.68
N ILE A 374 13.11 -21.93 7.57
CA ILE A 374 12.72 -22.97 8.53
C ILE A 374 12.59 -24.27 7.75
N ASP A 375 13.28 -25.32 8.15
CA ASP A 375 13.31 -26.63 7.49
C ASP A 375 13.58 -26.57 5.97
N GLY A 376 14.47 -25.65 5.56
CA GLY A 376 14.83 -25.44 4.15
C GLY A 376 13.82 -24.63 3.34
N VAL A 377 12.69 -24.23 3.90
CA VAL A 377 11.69 -23.37 3.28
C VAL A 377 11.90 -21.92 3.68
N ARG A 378 11.91 -21.03 2.69
CA ARG A 378 12.03 -19.58 2.91
C ARG A 378 10.64 -18.98 3.13
N TYR A 379 10.48 -18.23 4.19
CA TYR A 379 9.28 -17.50 4.55
C TYR A 379 9.52 -15.99 4.50
N VAL A 380 8.46 -15.20 4.35
CA VAL A 380 8.47 -13.77 4.66
C VAL A 380 7.58 -13.51 5.88
N VAL A 381 8.09 -12.70 6.81
CA VAL A 381 7.41 -12.30 8.04
C VAL A 381 7.36 -10.77 8.10
N PRO A 382 6.26 -10.15 7.59
CA PRO A 382 6.16 -8.69 7.52
C PRO A 382 5.99 -7.99 8.88
N GLY A 383 5.66 -8.76 9.93
CA GLY A 383 5.49 -8.26 11.29
C GLY A 383 4.03 -8.23 11.78
N ASP A 384 3.13 -8.90 11.09
CA ASP A 384 1.74 -9.06 11.52
C ASP A 384 1.62 -10.25 12.48
N ARG A 385 0.87 -10.07 13.59
CA ARG A 385 0.63 -11.08 14.63
C ARG A 385 -0.70 -11.74 14.38
N ALA A 386 -0.75 -13.07 14.52
CA ALA A 386 -1.95 -13.84 14.24
C ALA A 386 -2.06 -15.10 15.09
N VAL A 387 -3.29 -15.62 15.20
CA VAL A 387 -3.60 -16.95 15.72
C VAL A 387 -4.25 -17.76 14.60
N LEU A 388 -3.81 -18.99 14.40
CA LEU A 388 -4.48 -19.94 13.52
C LEU A 388 -5.50 -20.73 14.35
N THR A 389 -6.77 -20.46 14.12
CA THR A 389 -7.87 -21.07 14.88
C THR A 389 -8.03 -22.55 14.54
N ILE A 390 -8.75 -23.30 15.37
CA ILE A 390 -8.93 -24.75 15.19
C ILE A 390 -9.67 -25.10 13.88
N ASP A 391 -10.50 -24.21 13.39
CA ASP A 391 -11.23 -24.32 12.12
C ASP A 391 -10.43 -23.79 10.92
N GLY A 392 -9.15 -23.45 11.10
CA GLY A 392 -8.24 -23.08 10.04
C GLY A 392 -8.38 -21.64 9.55
N MET A 393 -9.01 -20.77 10.34
CA MET A 393 -9.07 -19.34 10.06
C MET A 393 -7.87 -18.62 10.68
N VAL A 394 -7.42 -17.55 10.04
CA VAL A 394 -6.38 -16.64 10.57
C VAL A 394 -7.07 -15.49 11.30
N ASP A 395 -6.91 -15.44 12.61
CA ASP A 395 -7.36 -14.34 13.47
C ASP A 395 -6.21 -13.33 13.57
N LEU A 396 -6.32 -12.23 12.83
CA LEU A 396 -5.32 -11.17 12.75
C LEU A 396 -5.42 -10.27 13.98
N ARG A 397 -4.32 -10.16 14.73
CA ARG A 397 -4.27 -9.39 15.98
C ARG A 397 -3.75 -7.97 15.81
N GLY A 398 -2.97 -7.70 14.78
CA GLY A 398 -2.37 -6.40 14.47
C GLY A 398 -0.86 -6.47 14.28
N ARG A 399 -0.23 -5.30 14.14
CA ARG A 399 1.21 -5.20 13.90
C ARG A 399 2.03 -5.13 15.16
N ASP A 400 3.09 -5.95 15.24
CA ASP A 400 4.02 -5.96 16.38
C ASP A 400 4.69 -4.60 16.62
N SER A 401 5.02 -3.87 15.54
CA SER A 401 5.71 -2.57 15.62
C SER A 401 4.89 -1.44 16.26
N VAL A 402 3.57 -1.60 16.40
CA VAL A 402 2.67 -0.64 17.05
C VAL A 402 1.98 -1.23 18.28
N THR A 403 2.47 -2.37 18.73
CA THR A 403 2.01 -3.02 19.96
C THR A 403 2.42 -2.20 21.19
N ILE A 404 1.48 -1.99 22.08
CA ILE A 404 1.65 -1.26 23.33
C ILE A 404 1.94 -2.27 24.45
N ASN A 405 3.08 -2.14 25.12
CA ASN A 405 3.46 -3.00 26.23
C ASN A 405 3.07 -2.35 27.55
N SER A 406 1.91 -2.73 28.11
CA SER A 406 1.36 -2.13 29.31
C SER A 406 1.25 -3.15 30.44
N GLY A 407 2.04 -2.96 31.51
CA GLY A 407 2.02 -3.85 32.67
C GLY A 407 2.38 -5.31 32.39
N GLY A 408 3.19 -5.56 31.34
CA GLY A 408 3.55 -6.90 30.88
C GLY A 408 2.62 -7.51 29.84
N GLU A 409 1.50 -6.85 29.55
CA GLU A 409 0.53 -7.27 28.52
C GLU A 409 0.82 -6.61 27.17
N LYS A 410 0.67 -7.37 26.08
CA LYS A 410 0.74 -6.87 24.71
C LYS A 410 -0.65 -6.42 24.26
N ILE A 411 -0.81 -5.13 23.96
CA ILE A 411 -2.07 -4.53 23.49
C ILE A 411 -1.85 -4.04 22.06
N PHE A 412 -2.66 -4.52 21.13
CA PHE A 412 -2.61 -4.11 19.73
C PHE A 412 -3.39 -2.82 19.53
N ALA A 413 -2.76 -1.80 18.96
CA ALA A 413 -3.37 -0.49 18.74
C ALA A 413 -4.65 -0.61 17.90
N GLU A 414 -4.61 -1.40 16.83
CA GLU A 414 -5.73 -1.59 15.91
C GLU A 414 -6.95 -2.25 16.59
N GLU A 415 -6.73 -3.16 17.53
CA GLU A 415 -7.82 -3.79 18.30
C GLU A 415 -8.57 -2.74 19.13
N VAL A 416 -7.84 -1.82 19.75
CA VAL A 416 -8.44 -0.75 20.56
C VAL A 416 -9.13 0.29 19.67
N GLU A 417 -8.53 0.64 18.52
CA GLU A 417 -9.15 1.52 17.51
C GLU A 417 -10.50 0.96 17.03
N MET A 418 -10.55 -0.33 16.70
CA MET A 418 -11.79 -1.00 16.26
C MET A 418 -12.89 -1.00 17.32
N ALA A 419 -12.55 -0.98 18.60
CA ALA A 419 -13.50 -0.93 19.69
C ALA A 419 -14.08 0.47 19.95
N ILE A 420 -13.36 1.53 19.55
CA ILE A 420 -13.78 2.93 19.77
C ILE A 420 -14.53 3.50 18.55
N LYS A 421 -14.09 3.16 17.35
CA LYS A 421 -14.64 3.70 16.09
C LYS A 421 -16.13 3.49 15.83
N PRO A 422 -16.80 2.44 16.38
CA PRO A 422 -18.25 2.27 16.24
C PRO A 422 -19.09 3.35 16.96
N HIS A 423 -18.50 4.11 17.90
CA HIS A 423 -19.23 5.17 18.57
C HIS A 423 -19.72 6.23 17.56
N PRO A 424 -21.03 6.61 17.57
CA PRO A 424 -21.63 7.47 16.54
C PRO A 424 -20.97 8.84 16.40
N ASP A 425 -20.43 9.39 17.49
CA ASP A 425 -19.75 10.69 17.51
C ASP A 425 -18.29 10.63 17.04
N VAL A 426 -17.72 9.44 16.87
CA VAL A 426 -16.33 9.29 16.43
C VAL A 426 -16.25 9.34 14.90
N PHE A 427 -15.46 10.28 14.40
CA PHE A 427 -15.10 10.32 12.98
C PHE A 427 -13.92 9.39 12.69
N ASP A 428 -12.84 9.49 13.49
CA ASP A 428 -11.65 8.65 13.37
C ASP A 428 -10.92 8.50 14.72
N CYS A 429 -10.12 7.44 14.85
CA CYS A 429 -9.35 7.15 16.05
C CYS A 429 -8.02 6.48 15.68
N VAL A 430 -6.94 6.92 16.32
CA VAL A 430 -5.62 6.27 16.29
C VAL A 430 -5.16 6.05 17.72
N VAL A 431 -4.73 4.82 18.03
CA VAL A 431 -4.31 4.43 19.38
C VAL A 431 -2.80 4.22 19.43
N THR A 432 -2.18 4.69 20.49
CA THR A 432 -0.73 4.59 20.69
C THR A 432 -0.40 4.40 22.17
N GLY A 433 0.84 3.97 22.44
CA GLY A 433 1.40 3.95 23.79
C GLY A 433 2.12 5.25 24.13
N ARG A 434 2.02 5.71 25.37
CA ARG A 434 2.92 6.73 25.92
C ARG A 434 3.67 6.18 27.15
N PRO A 435 4.87 6.68 27.46
CA PRO A 435 5.60 6.25 28.67
C PRO A 435 4.78 6.43 29.94
N SER A 436 4.82 5.44 30.82
CA SER A 436 4.15 5.42 32.13
C SER A 436 5.06 4.80 33.18
N GLU A 437 5.31 5.50 34.28
CA GLU A 437 6.13 4.98 35.40
C GLU A 437 5.55 3.70 36.00
N ARG A 438 4.24 3.58 36.01
CA ARG A 438 3.53 2.46 36.63
C ARG A 438 3.45 1.24 35.70
N TRP A 439 3.28 1.45 34.40
CA TRP A 439 2.90 0.40 33.45
C TRP A 439 3.95 0.16 32.36
N GLY A 440 5.09 0.92 32.36
CA GLY A 440 6.02 0.97 31.24
C GLY A 440 5.47 1.80 30.10
N GLN A 441 4.32 1.39 29.56
CA GLN A 441 3.50 2.18 28.64
C GLN A 441 2.04 2.17 29.11
N GLU A 442 1.30 3.22 28.82
CA GLU A 442 -0.15 3.26 28.93
C GLU A 442 -0.82 3.54 27.58
N VAL A 443 -2.03 3.02 27.43
CA VAL A 443 -2.79 3.14 26.19
C VAL A 443 -3.42 4.53 26.12
N VAL A 444 -3.20 5.22 24.99
CA VAL A 444 -3.77 6.54 24.67
C VAL A 444 -4.53 6.46 23.36
N ALA A 445 -5.78 6.93 23.36
CA ALA A 445 -6.58 7.10 22.14
C ALA A 445 -6.54 8.57 21.68
N VAL A 446 -6.08 8.82 20.47
CA VAL A 446 -6.21 10.12 19.80
C VAL A 446 -7.47 10.07 18.95
N VAL A 447 -8.42 10.94 19.22
CA VAL A 447 -9.78 10.85 18.68
C VAL A 447 -10.17 12.14 17.96
N GLN A 448 -10.68 12.00 16.76
CA GLN A 448 -11.39 13.06 16.03
C GLN A 448 -12.89 12.80 16.13
N LEU A 449 -13.61 13.76 16.66
CA LEU A 449 -15.07 13.68 16.70
C LEU A 449 -15.69 14.18 15.39
N ARG A 450 -16.93 13.80 15.13
CA ARG A 450 -17.74 14.35 14.04
C ARG A 450 -18.09 15.82 14.35
N ALA A 451 -18.24 16.62 13.31
CA ALA A 451 -18.64 18.01 13.46
C ALA A 451 -19.99 18.13 14.21
N GLY A 452 -19.99 18.93 15.27
CA GLY A 452 -21.18 19.12 16.13
C GLY A 452 -21.40 18.05 17.20
N SER A 453 -20.52 17.06 17.29
CA SER A 453 -20.54 16.04 18.35
C SER A 453 -19.81 16.50 19.60
N SER A 454 -20.17 15.93 20.76
CA SER A 454 -19.66 16.32 22.07
C SER A 454 -19.36 15.13 22.99
N ALA A 455 -19.09 13.95 22.44
CA ALA A 455 -18.74 12.77 23.23
C ALA A 455 -17.55 13.06 24.15
N SER A 456 -17.68 12.66 25.41
CA SER A 456 -16.63 12.79 26.42
C SER A 456 -15.70 11.58 26.41
N ALA A 457 -14.57 11.68 27.12
CA ALA A 457 -13.68 10.56 27.36
C ALA A 457 -14.38 9.38 28.07
N ASP A 458 -15.37 9.67 28.93
CA ASP A 458 -16.11 8.64 29.64
C ASP A 458 -17.10 7.90 28.71
N ASP A 459 -17.71 8.60 27.75
CA ASP A 459 -18.57 7.97 26.73
C ASP A 459 -17.77 6.99 25.87
N LEU A 460 -16.58 7.42 25.41
CA LEU A 460 -15.70 6.56 24.60
C LEU A 460 -15.09 5.41 25.40
N ARG A 461 -14.84 5.64 26.68
CA ARG A 461 -14.41 4.57 27.60
C ARG A 461 -15.51 3.52 27.76
N ALA A 462 -16.74 3.95 27.98
CA ALA A 462 -17.88 3.06 28.07
C ALA A 462 -18.11 2.27 26.78
N GLU A 463 -17.90 2.87 25.61
CA GLU A 463 -17.95 2.13 24.34
C GLU A 463 -16.84 1.07 24.26
N ALA A 464 -15.60 1.43 24.57
CA ALA A 464 -14.47 0.49 24.57
C ALA A 464 -14.66 -0.67 25.55
N GLU A 465 -15.29 -0.43 26.72
CA GLU A 465 -15.57 -1.46 27.74
C GLU A 465 -16.55 -2.53 27.27
N ARG A 466 -17.36 -2.27 26.24
CA ARG A 466 -18.27 -3.28 25.65
C ARG A 466 -17.51 -4.33 24.83
N HIS A 467 -16.31 -4.01 24.37
CA HIS A 467 -15.59 -4.80 23.40
C HIS A 467 -14.23 -5.31 23.89
N LEU A 468 -13.66 -4.66 24.93
CA LEU A 468 -12.30 -4.90 25.38
C LEU A 468 -12.19 -5.28 26.85
N ALA A 469 -11.19 -6.12 27.14
CA ALA A 469 -10.78 -6.35 28.52
C ALA A 469 -10.25 -5.06 29.16
N ARG A 470 -10.50 -4.88 30.45
CA ARG A 470 -10.21 -3.64 31.20
C ARG A 470 -8.78 -3.11 31.05
N TYR A 471 -7.78 -3.97 30.93
CA TYR A 471 -6.38 -3.56 30.82
C TYR A 471 -6.05 -2.93 29.46
N LYS A 472 -6.84 -3.20 28.40
CA LYS A 472 -6.69 -2.66 27.06
C LYS A 472 -7.34 -1.27 26.89
N ILE A 473 -8.21 -0.87 27.81
CA ILE A 473 -8.96 0.38 27.72
C ILE A 473 -8.02 1.58 27.82
N PRO A 474 -8.12 2.57 26.91
CA PRO A 474 -7.29 3.76 27.00
C PRO A 474 -7.43 4.48 28.33
N LYS A 475 -6.29 4.83 28.92
CA LYS A 475 -6.22 5.64 30.14
C LYS A 475 -6.48 7.12 29.83
N VAL A 476 -6.09 7.55 28.65
CA VAL A 476 -6.22 8.93 28.19
C VAL A 476 -6.86 8.95 26.80
N PHE A 477 -7.78 9.91 26.61
CA PHE A 477 -8.39 10.25 25.32
C PHE A 477 -7.99 11.68 24.98
N CYS A 478 -7.27 11.83 23.86
CA CYS A 478 -6.82 13.12 23.33
C CYS A 478 -7.73 13.51 22.16
N PHE A 479 -8.52 14.56 22.32
CA PHE A 479 -9.37 15.06 21.24
C PHE A 479 -8.60 16.02 20.34
N VAL A 480 -8.71 15.82 19.04
CA VAL A 480 -8.05 16.61 18.00
C VAL A 480 -9.06 17.02 16.93
N ASP A 481 -8.79 18.16 16.27
CA ASP A 481 -9.63 18.61 15.16
C ASP A 481 -9.51 17.70 13.93
N GLN A 482 -8.32 17.14 13.70
CA GLN A 482 -8.06 16.25 12.59
C GLN A 482 -6.97 15.21 12.92
N ILE A 483 -7.24 13.94 12.58
CA ILE A 483 -6.24 12.88 12.63
C ILE A 483 -5.34 12.94 11.39
N VAL A 484 -4.03 12.87 11.62
CA VAL A 484 -3.04 12.81 10.54
C VAL A 484 -2.90 11.38 10.04
N ARG A 485 -3.08 11.23 8.73
CA ARG A 485 -2.86 9.96 8.02
C ARG A 485 -1.95 10.17 6.83
N SER A 486 -1.25 9.10 6.45
CA SER A 486 -0.51 9.10 5.20
C SER A 486 -1.46 9.25 3.99
N PRO A 487 -0.95 9.62 2.80
CA PRO A 487 -1.77 9.70 1.58
C PRO A 487 -2.49 8.40 1.22
N SER A 488 -1.94 7.26 1.67
CA SER A 488 -2.58 5.95 1.52
C SER A 488 -3.62 5.64 2.61
N GLY A 489 -4.03 6.61 3.42
CA GLY A 489 -5.00 6.41 4.50
C GLY A 489 -4.45 5.70 5.75
N LYS A 490 -3.19 5.29 5.76
CA LYS A 490 -2.58 4.62 6.91
C LYS A 490 -2.39 5.57 8.07
N ALA A 491 -2.63 5.10 9.31
CA ALA A 491 -2.41 5.86 10.52
C ALA A 491 -0.95 6.31 10.65
N ASP A 492 -0.74 7.56 11.06
CA ASP A 492 0.58 8.07 11.44
C ASP A 492 0.77 7.89 12.95
N TYR A 493 1.27 6.71 13.33
CA TYR A 493 1.52 6.39 14.74
C TYR A 493 2.61 7.25 15.38
N ARG A 494 3.54 7.85 14.61
CA ARG A 494 4.53 8.78 15.15
C ARG A 494 3.88 10.09 15.55
N TRP A 495 3.04 10.63 14.68
CA TRP A 495 2.24 11.80 15.00
C TRP A 495 1.34 11.52 16.21
N ALA A 496 0.62 10.40 16.24
CA ALA A 496 -0.23 10.04 17.35
C ALA A 496 0.55 9.95 18.69
N ALA A 497 1.76 9.36 18.65
CA ALA A 497 2.63 9.31 19.83
C ALA A 497 3.07 10.70 20.29
N SER A 498 3.36 11.64 19.37
CA SER A 498 3.71 13.02 19.74
C SER A 498 2.52 13.76 20.40
N VAL A 499 1.31 13.53 19.92
CA VAL A 499 0.09 14.06 20.54
C VAL A 499 -0.12 13.45 21.92
N ALA A 500 0.03 12.13 22.06
CA ALA A 500 -0.13 11.42 23.32
C ALA A 500 0.84 11.88 24.42
N VAL A 501 2.09 12.19 24.05
CA VAL A 501 3.12 12.70 24.99
C VAL A 501 2.83 14.15 25.39
N ALA A 502 2.29 14.96 24.49
CA ALA A 502 1.95 16.36 24.78
C ALA A 502 0.66 16.51 25.60
N ALA A 503 -0.16 15.46 25.69
CA ALA A 503 -1.39 15.50 26.46
C ALA A 503 -1.11 15.43 27.98
N PRO A 504 -1.89 16.15 28.81
CA PRO A 504 -1.73 16.22 30.26
C PRO A 504 -1.90 14.86 30.96
#